data_023eb72cd85c97ed1d12ce0b78d6de16
#
_entry.id   023eb72cd85c97ed1d12ce0b78d6de16
#
_cell.length_a   1.000
_cell.length_b   1.000
_cell.length_c   1.000
_cell.angle_alpha   90.00
_cell.angle_beta   90.00
_cell.angle_gamma   90.00
#
_symmetry.space_group_name_H-M   'P 1'
#
loop_
_entity.id
_entity.type
_entity.pdbx_description
1 polymer ?
#
loop_
_entity_poly.entity_id
_entity_poly.type
_entity_poly.pdbx_seq_one_letter_code
_entity_poly.pdbx_strand_id
1 'polypeptide(L)'
;MRTWKTYLLEIGKLCIFVGVWSFMKCEMAYSVTLELGDISSAYSNCTFKSNGNGTSTVSTVVDYKEIKRVCGIGCKDPYAGRGLIIYAYDKNGKPKASSFAATSVKLNGVDNYGRYLGEGYSIYQNNYRHYPWGSMSQFSATFTAIIPDSNFSAWPAISLRAANVGILGTTNDTAEIKGAAYIATSSSNDGTCKVIVNPETPPPPDINISVSAPDWNLGELQQGLSDTRLSRADQMLCFSYDAADVQGGKFIIGASNANGVVNNRYQLRHLSDTTQVVPYRLTLDSGSTLIKLPDNSNALPLGGAGRTCFIPTFTTEVGKAVKEGDYSDVLTFTITTKS
;
A
#
# COMPACT_ATOMS: atom_id res chain seq x y z
N MET A 1 50.80 -0.36 2.80
CA MET A 1 50.48 -0.39 1.37
C MET A 1 50.41 -1.85 0.92
N ARG A 2 49.24 -2.41 0.82
CA ARG A 2 48.97 -3.69 0.13
C ARG A 2 47.66 -3.56 -0.57
N THR A 3 47.72 -3.48 -1.89
CA THR A 3 46.62 -3.44 -2.84
C THR A 3 45.94 -4.80 -2.93
N TRP A 4 44.66 -4.89 -2.67
CA TRP A 4 43.86 -6.08 -2.95
C TRP A 4 43.33 -5.98 -4.38
N LYS A 5 43.81 -6.85 -5.24
CA LYS A 5 43.25 -7.09 -6.58
C LYS A 5 42.04 -8.00 -6.45
N THR A 6 40.92 -7.53 -6.89
CA THR A 6 39.67 -8.30 -7.06
C THR A 6 39.88 -9.25 -8.24
N TYR A 7 39.81 -10.55 -8.00
CA TYR A 7 39.74 -11.55 -9.07
C TYR A 7 38.26 -11.73 -9.44
N LEU A 8 37.87 -11.23 -10.61
CA LEU A 8 36.71 -11.67 -11.33
C LEU A 8 37.00 -13.06 -11.88
N LEU A 9 36.36 -14.08 -11.33
CA LEU A 9 36.38 -15.44 -11.89
C LEU A 9 35.46 -15.46 -13.10
N GLU A 10 36.04 -15.55 -14.28
CA GLU A 10 35.38 -16.03 -15.49
C GLU A 10 34.95 -17.48 -15.28
N ILE A 11 33.69 -17.75 -15.06
CA ILE A 11 33.09 -19.08 -15.22
C ILE A 11 32.50 -19.15 -16.62
N GLY A 12 33.40 -19.17 -17.58
CA GLY A 12 33.11 -19.59 -18.93
C GLY A 12 33.88 -20.87 -19.24
N LYS A 13 33.16 -21.91 -19.62
CA LYS A 13 33.64 -23.16 -20.20
C LYS A 13 34.07 -24.24 -19.21
N LEU A 14 33.11 -25.04 -18.76
CA LEU A 14 33.31 -26.50 -18.67
C LEU A 14 31.96 -27.21 -18.88
N CYS A 15 31.54 -27.37 -20.12
CA CYS A 15 30.60 -28.44 -20.50
C CYS A 15 31.44 -29.61 -20.96
N ILE A 16 31.77 -30.54 -20.06
CA ILE A 16 32.33 -31.83 -20.40
C ILE A 16 31.22 -32.82 -20.61
N PHE A 17 31.20 -33.45 -21.78
CA PHE A 17 30.34 -34.50 -22.27
C PHE A 17 30.21 -35.64 -21.27
N VAL A 18 29.00 -35.90 -20.80
CA VAL A 18 28.55 -37.28 -20.46
C VAL A 18 27.14 -37.38 -21.01
N GLY A 19 26.95 -38.28 -21.94
CA GLY A 19 25.71 -38.46 -22.67
C GLY A 19 24.57 -38.96 -21.80
N VAL A 20 23.58 -38.12 -21.63
CA VAL A 20 22.16 -38.47 -21.50
C VAL A 20 21.42 -37.29 -22.13
N TRP A 21 20.61 -37.53 -23.12
CA TRP A 21 19.78 -36.57 -23.82
C TRP A 21 18.74 -35.98 -22.85
N SER A 22 19.12 -34.92 -22.15
CA SER A 22 18.20 -34.02 -21.50
C SER A 22 18.39 -32.67 -22.21
N PHE A 23 17.40 -32.27 -22.99
CA PHE A 23 17.35 -30.93 -23.55
C PHE A 23 17.25 -29.92 -22.39
N MET A 24 18.38 -29.56 -21.80
CA MET A 24 18.47 -28.34 -21.00
C MET A 24 18.37 -27.16 -21.97
N LYS A 25 17.17 -26.55 -22.03
CA LYS A 25 17.03 -25.19 -22.57
C LYS A 25 17.91 -24.29 -21.68
N CYS A 26 19.09 -23.95 -22.18
CA CYS A 26 19.89 -22.88 -21.59
C CYS A 26 19.13 -21.57 -21.89
N GLU A 27 18.26 -21.15 -20.99
CA GLU A 27 17.69 -19.81 -21.04
C GLU A 27 18.83 -18.86 -20.72
N MET A 28 19.33 -18.18 -21.75
CA MET A 28 20.27 -17.07 -21.56
C MET A 28 19.55 -15.98 -20.80
N ALA A 29 19.87 -15.81 -19.52
CA ALA A 29 19.44 -14.67 -18.74
C ALA A 29 20.19 -13.45 -19.27
N TYR A 30 19.54 -12.66 -20.12
CA TYR A 30 20.03 -11.33 -20.47
C TYR A 30 19.81 -10.42 -19.25
N SER A 31 20.91 -10.01 -18.62
CA SER A 31 20.86 -8.94 -17.63
C SER A 31 20.67 -7.62 -18.37
N VAL A 32 19.44 -7.13 -18.42
CA VAL A 32 19.12 -5.79 -18.91
C VAL A 32 19.33 -4.84 -17.73
N THR A 33 20.25 -3.90 -17.85
CA THR A 33 20.44 -2.85 -16.84
C THR A 33 19.37 -1.79 -17.02
N LEU A 34 18.68 -1.44 -15.92
CA LEU A 34 17.72 -0.36 -15.90
C LEU A 34 18.42 0.96 -15.57
N GLU A 35 18.43 1.89 -16.51
CA GLU A 35 18.96 3.24 -16.31
C GLU A 35 17.83 4.20 -15.92
N LEU A 36 18.19 5.32 -15.29
CA LEU A 36 17.25 6.38 -14.96
C LEU A 36 17.38 7.55 -15.94
N GLY A 37 16.23 8.03 -16.44
CA GLY A 37 16.19 9.15 -17.35
C GLY A 37 14.91 9.98 -17.25
N ASP A 38 14.97 11.22 -17.66
CA ASP A 38 13.82 12.16 -17.69
C ASP A 38 13.00 11.93 -18.98
N ILE A 39 12.10 10.96 -18.94
CA ILE A 39 11.35 10.47 -20.12
C ILE A 39 9.88 10.89 -20.14
N SER A 40 9.35 11.39 -19.02
CA SER A 40 7.97 11.88 -18.93
C SER A 40 7.90 13.24 -18.22
N SER A 41 6.83 14.00 -18.45
CA SER A 41 6.58 15.25 -17.74
C SER A 41 5.66 15.06 -16.55
N ALA A 42 4.68 14.16 -16.64
CA ALA A 42 3.67 13.95 -15.61
C ALA A 42 3.05 12.55 -15.65
N TYR A 43 2.43 12.18 -14.53
CA TYR A 43 1.43 11.13 -14.41
C TYR A 43 0.10 11.76 -14.00
N SER A 44 -1.00 11.30 -14.59
CA SER A 44 -2.35 11.75 -14.27
C SER A 44 -3.37 10.63 -14.44
N ASN A 45 -4.61 10.88 -14.02
CA ASN A 45 -5.73 9.93 -14.15
C ASN A 45 -5.42 8.52 -13.61
N CYS A 46 -4.82 8.48 -12.43
CA CYS A 46 -4.59 7.21 -11.73
C CYS A 46 -5.91 6.64 -11.22
N THR A 47 -6.22 5.40 -11.60
CA THR A 47 -7.45 4.74 -11.18
C THR A 47 -7.19 3.31 -10.74
N PHE A 48 -7.97 2.87 -9.75
CA PHE A 48 -8.10 1.48 -9.33
C PHE A 48 -9.56 1.06 -9.44
N LYS A 49 -9.82 -0.12 -10.00
CA LYS A 49 -11.16 -0.70 -10.10
C LYS A 49 -11.10 -2.21 -9.93
N SER A 50 -11.74 -2.76 -8.92
CA SER A 50 -11.96 -4.20 -8.80
C SER A 50 -12.90 -4.69 -9.90
N ASN A 51 -12.55 -5.79 -10.55
CA ASN A 51 -13.38 -6.41 -11.60
C ASN A 51 -14.34 -7.48 -11.03
N GLY A 52 -14.21 -7.83 -9.73
CA GLY A 52 -15.07 -8.82 -9.05
C GLY A 52 -14.83 -10.29 -9.46
N ASN A 53 -13.79 -10.56 -10.25
CA ASN A 53 -13.45 -11.90 -10.76
C ASN A 53 -12.04 -12.36 -10.37
N GLY A 54 -11.48 -11.85 -9.28
CA GLY A 54 -10.12 -12.12 -8.83
C GLY A 54 -9.05 -11.29 -9.54
N THR A 55 -9.47 -10.27 -10.29
CA THR A 55 -8.58 -9.30 -10.92
C THR A 55 -9.06 -7.87 -10.68
N SER A 56 -8.12 -6.94 -10.78
CA SER A 56 -8.39 -5.51 -10.75
C SER A 56 -7.81 -4.82 -11.99
N THR A 57 -8.45 -3.75 -12.42
CA THR A 57 -7.97 -2.87 -13.48
C THR A 57 -7.34 -1.64 -12.85
N VAL A 58 -6.10 -1.34 -13.22
CA VAL A 58 -5.42 -0.09 -12.86
C VAL A 58 -5.08 0.69 -14.13
N SER A 59 -5.18 2.01 -14.07
CA SER A 59 -4.75 2.84 -15.18
C SER A 59 -4.04 4.11 -14.74
N THR A 60 -3.23 4.66 -15.64
CA THR A 60 -2.58 5.96 -15.51
C THR A 60 -2.34 6.55 -16.89
N VAL A 61 -2.36 7.87 -16.97
CA VAL A 61 -1.88 8.61 -18.14
C VAL A 61 -0.45 9.05 -17.88
N VAL A 62 0.42 8.81 -18.84
CA VAL A 62 1.82 9.24 -18.86
C VAL A 62 2.02 10.24 -19.97
N ASP A 63 2.49 11.42 -19.65
CA ASP A 63 2.88 12.43 -20.65
C ASP A 63 4.34 12.21 -21.04
N TYR A 64 4.55 11.39 -22.07
CA TYR A 64 5.88 11.08 -22.59
C TYR A 64 6.53 12.27 -23.29
N LYS A 65 7.79 12.50 -23.01
CA LYS A 65 8.66 13.40 -23.77
C LYS A 65 9.11 12.73 -25.07
N GLU A 66 9.56 13.55 -26.03
CA GLU A 66 10.21 13.05 -27.22
C GLU A 66 11.47 12.24 -26.89
N ILE A 67 11.66 11.09 -27.53
CA ILE A 67 12.92 10.37 -27.51
C ILE A 67 13.85 11.04 -28.51
N LYS A 68 14.80 11.83 -28.01
CA LYS A 68 15.81 12.47 -28.86
C LYS A 68 16.80 11.44 -29.35
N ARG A 69 16.99 11.36 -30.65
CA ARG A 69 18.08 10.57 -31.23
C ARG A 69 19.43 11.18 -30.83
N VAL A 70 20.23 10.42 -30.12
CA VAL A 70 21.52 10.92 -29.61
C VAL A 70 22.65 10.64 -30.61
N CYS A 71 22.34 10.10 -31.81
CA CYS A 71 23.32 9.55 -32.71
C CYS A 71 23.49 10.33 -34.01
N GLY A 72 24.74 10.46 -34.46
CA GLY A 72 25.11 10.86 -35.84
C GLY A 72 24.93 9.73 -36.87
N ILE A 73 25.39 9.96 -38.06
CA ILE A 73 25.27 9.03 -39.23
C ILE A 73 25.83 7.64 -38.85
N GLY A 74 24.98 6.59 -38.91
CA GLY A 74 25.37 5.19 -38.72
C GLY A 74 25.01 4.58 -37.37
N CYS A 75 24.45 5.32 -36.44
CA CYS A 75 23.97 4.75 -35.18
C CYS A 75 22.61 4.08 -35.32
N LYS A 76 22.44 2.93 -34.67
CA LYS A 76 21.11 2.33 -34.43
C LYS A 76 20.43 3.10 -33.30
N ASP A 77 19.14 3.38 -33.43
CA ASP A 77 18.36 3.97 -32.34
C ASP A 77 18.50 3.09 -31.08
N PRO A 78 18.91 3.65 -29.93
CA PRO A 78 19.09 2.88 -28.72
C PRO A 78 17.77 2.36 -28.16
N TYR A 79 16.62 2.93 -28.58
CA TYR A 79 15.31 2.56 -28.06
C TYR A 79 14.44 1.91 -29.14
N ALA A 80 13.70 0.87 -28.70
CA ALA A 80 12.69 0.19 -29.53
C ALA A 80 11.31 0.80 -29.36
N GLY A 81 11.05 1.55 -28.28
CA GLY A 81 9.76 2.19 -28.03
C GLY A 81 9.51 2.52 -26.58
N ARG A 82 8.22 2.60 -26.23
CA ARG A 82 7.73 2.88 -24.89
C ARG A 82 7.49 1.58 -24.11
N GLY A 83 7.57 1.65 -22.79
CA GLY A 83 7.29 0.56 -21.90
C GLY A 83 6.62 1.02 -20.62
N LEU A 84 6.07 0.07 -19.88
CA LEU A 84 5.55 0.25 -18.54
C LEU A 84 6.21 -0.76 -17.61
N ILE A 85 6.82 -0.26 -16.54
CA ILE A 85 7.35 -1.04 -15.45
C ILE A 85 6.32 -1.10 -14.34
N ILE A 86 6.03 -2.30 -13.83
CA ILE A 86 5.10 -2.52 -12.72
C ILE A 86 5.86 -3.12 -11.55
N TYR A 87 5.77 -2.47 -10.39
CA TYR A 87 6.25 -2.96 -9.11
C TYR A 87 5.06 -3.47 -8.30
N ALA A 88 5.07 -4.75 -7.97
CA ALA A 88 4.23 -5.34 -6.94
C ALA A 88 5.09 -5.59 -5.69
N TYR A 89 4.47 -5.61 -4.51
CA TYR A 89 5.19 -5.59 -3.25
C TYR A 89 4.88 -6.80 -2.37
N ASP A 90 5.83 -7.17 -1.52
CA ASP A 90 5.61 -8.08 -0.41
C ASP A 90 5.01 -7.34 0.80
N LYS A 91 4.71 -8.07 1.88
CA LYS A 91 4.12 -7.51 3.10
C LYS A 91 4.96 -6.42 3.81
N ASN A 92 6.22 -6.27 3.45
CA ASN A 92 7.13 -5.26 4.00
C ASN A 92 7.32 -4.07 3.04
N GLY A 93 6.56 -4.03 1.94
CA GLY A 93 6.72 -3.01 0.91
C GLY A 93 7.96 -3.23 0.01
N LYS A 94 8.60 -4.40 0.08
CA LYS A 94 9.73 -4.70 -0.78
C LYS A 94 9.24 -5.18 -2.15
N PRO A 95 9.77 -4.65 -3.27
CA PRO A 95 9.40 -5.10 -4.61
C PRO A 95 9.64 -6.59 -4.80
N LYS A 96 8.68 -7.27 -5.44
CA LYS A 96 8.78 -8.70 -5.79
C LYS A 96 8.51 -8.90 -7.28
N ALA A 97 9.30 -9.72 -7.94
CA ALA A 97 9.13 -10.10 -9.35
C ALA A 97 9.31 -11.62 -9.54
N SER A 98 8.66 -12.42 -8.69
CA SER A 98 8.63 -13.88 -8.86
C SER A 98 7.71 -14.33 -10.01
N SER A 99 6.81 -13.43 -10.46
CA SER A 99 5.88 -13.61 -11.56
C SER A 99 5.51 -12.26 -12.16
N PHE A 100 4.92 -12.26 -13.37
CA PHE A 100 4.43 -11.04 -13.99
C PHE A 100 3.31 -10.40 -13.16
N ALA A 101 3.44 -9.11 -12.87
CA ALA A 101 2.46 -8.39 -12.05
C ALA A 101 1.11 -8.23 -12.74
N ALA A 102 1.08 -8.10 -14.09
CA ALA A 102 -0.13 -7.98 -14.86
C ALA A 102 -0.30 -9.14 -15.84
N THR A 103 -1.55 -9.54 -16.09
CA THR A 103 -1.90 -10.52 -17.14
C THR A 103 -1.98 -9.87 -18.51
N SER A 104 -2.35 -8.59 -18.59
CA SER A 104 -2.43 -7.78 -19.80
C SER A 104 -2.09 -6.32 -19.48
N VAL A 105 -1.37 -5.67 -20.37
CA VAL A 105 -1.11 -4.22 -20.32
C VAL A 105 -1.40 -3.65 -21.71
N LYS A 106 -2.18 -2.56 -21.74
CA LYS A 106 -2.51 -1.84 -22.96
C LYS A 106 -1.98 -0.41 -22.89
N LEU A 107 -1.48 0.09 -24.02
CA LEU A 107 -1.15 1.49 -24.25
C LEU A 107 -2.11 2.06 -25.27
N ASN A 108 -2.93 3.03 -24.90
CA ASN A 108 -4.02 3.58 -25.74
C ASN A 108 -4.88 2.47 -26.38
N GLY A 109 -5.20 1.42 -25.62
CA GLY A 109 -6.00 0.28 -26.06
C GLY A 109 -5.27 -0.81 -26.85
N VAL A 110 -3.99 -0.61 -27.21
CA VAL A 110 -3.17 -1.60 -27.93
C VAL A 110 -2.40 -2.47 -26.94
N ASP A 111 -2.57 -3.79 -27.05
CA ASP A 111 -1.94 -4.75 -26.15
C ASP A 111 -0.40 -4.73 -26.22
N ASN A 112 0.26 -5.06 -25.10
CA ASN A 112 1.68 -5.37 -25.11
C ASN A 112 1.94 -6.67 -25.87
N TYR A 113 3.09 -6.77 -26.53
CA TYR A 113 3.56 -8.00 -27.16
C TYR A 113 4.65 -8.69 -26.33
N GLY A 114 5.61 -7.90 -25.84
CA GLY A 114 6.74 -8.37 -25.03
C GLY A 114 6.56 -8.05 -23.54
N ARG A 115 7.15 -8.90 -22.72
CA ARG A 115 7.29 -8.69 -21.27
C ARG A 115 8.48 -9.47 -20.74
N TYR A 116 9.14 -8.95 -19.71
CA TYR A 116 10.18 -9.71 -18.98
C TYR A 116 10.23 -9.28 -17.51
N LEU A 117 10.91 -10.08 -16.69
CA LEU A 117 11.13 -9.82 -15.27
C LEU A 117 12.51 -9.20 -15.07
N GLY A 118 12.55 -8.08 -14.38
CA GLY A 118 13.76 -7.50 -13.81
C GLY A 118 13.87 -7.78 -12.32
N GLU A 119 14.88 -7.22 -11.68
CA GLU A 119 15.06 -7.33 -10.24
C GLU A 119 13.99 -6.49 -9.51
N GLY A 120 13.00 -7.16 -8.93
CA GLY A 120 11.90 -6.54 -8.20
C GLY A 120 10.76 -5.95 -9.07
N TYR A 121 10.78 -6.08 -10.39
CA TYR A 121 9.76 -5.51 -11.27
C TYR A 121 9.43 -6.39 -12.47
N SER A 122 8.30 -6.11 -13.10
CA SER A 122 7.96 -6.62 -14.43
C SER A 122 7.82 -5.47 -15.43
N ILE A 123 8.34 -5.63 -16.63
CA ILE A 123 8.22 -4.65 -17.72
C ILE A 123 7.36 -5.20 -18.83
N TYR A 124 6.56 -4.31 -19.43
CA TYR A 124 5.67 -4.57 -20.54
C TYR A 124 5.97 -3.61 -21.66
N GLN A 125 6.07 -4.14 -22.89
CA GLN A 125 6.46 -3.38 -24.07
C GLN A 125 5.83 -3.98 -25.33
N ASN A 126 5.96 -3.28 -26.45
CA ASN A 126 5.65 -3.80 -27.77
C ASN A 126 6.76 -3.39 -28.76
N ASN A 127 6.70 -3.98 -29.95
CA ASN A 127 7.65 -3.71 -31.02
C ASN A 127 7.56 -2.23 -31.48
N TYR A 128 8.71 -1.64 -31.82
CA TYR A 128 8.82 -0.28 -32.34
C TYR A 128 7.95 0.00 -33.59
N ARG A 129 7.51 -1.02 -34.31
CA ARG A 129 6.62 -0.90 -35.48
C ARG A 129 5.14 -0.74 -35.13
N HIS A 130 4.76 -0.95 -33.87
CA HIS A 130 3.37 -0.90 -33.43
C HIS A 130 3.08 0.42 -32.70
N TYR A 131 2.39 1.33 -33.38
CA TYR A 131 1.86 2.54 -32.74
C TYR A 131 0.76 2.14 -31.73
N PRO A 132 0.68 2.73 -30.54
CA PRO A 132 1.52 3.84 -30.03
C PRO A 132 2.82 3.42 -29.31
N TRP A 133 3.05 2.14 -29.09
CA TRP A 133 4.22 1.65 -28.35
C TRP A 133 5.56 2.08 -28.97
N GLY A 134 5.63 2.07 -30.29
CA GLY A 134 6.82 2.49 -31.02
C GLY A 134 6.97 4.00 -31.20
N SER A 135 6.10 4.82 -30.60
CA SER A 135 6.15 6.28 -30.77
C SER A 135 7.38 6.89 -30.10
N MET A 136 8.20 7.57 -30.91
CA MET A 136 9.34 8.36 -30.44
C MET A 136 8.97 9.81 -30.11
N SER A 137 7.85 10.31 -30.64
CA SER A 137 7.37 11.67 -30.42
C SER A 137 6.84 11.87 -28.99
N GLN A 138 6.72 13.11 -28.60
CA GLN A 138 5.98 13.50 -27.41
C GLN A 138 4.50 13.19 -27.58
N PHE A 139 3.87 12.55 -26.60
CA PHE A 139 2.42 12.28 -26.57
C PHE A 139 1.95 11.85 -25.20
N SER A 140 0.65 11.99 -24.95
CA SER A 140 0.00 11.45 -23.74
C SER A 140 -0.44 10.01 -23.99
N ALA A 141 -0.03 9.10 -23.12
CA ALA A 141 -0.24 7.67 -23.22
C ALA A 141 -1.10 7.17 -22.05
N THR A 142 -2.25 6.58 -22.34
CA THR A 142 -3.06 5.90 -21.33
C THR A 142 -2.62 4.44 -21.22
N PHE A 143 -2.04 4.08 -20.10
CA PHE A 143 -1.80 2.68 -19.74
C PHE A 143 -2.97 2.12 -18.96
N THR A 144 -3.38 0.91 -19.33
CA THR A 144 -4.37 0.10 -18.59
C THR A 144 -3.78 -1.28 -18.36
N ALA A 145 -3.75 -1.73 -17.11
CA ALA A 145 -3.22 -3.05 -16.74
C ALA A 145 -4.28 -3.87 -15.98
N ILE A 146 -4.39 -5.16 -16.31
CA ILE A 146 -5.19 -6.14 -15.59
C ILE A 146 -4.27 -6.86 -14.61
N ILE A 147 -4.50 -6.67 -13.33
CA ILE A 147 -3.66 -7.16 -12.22
C ILE A 147 -4.44 -8.24 -11.45
N PRO A 148 -3.88 -9.44 -11.21
CA PRO A 148 -4.46 -10.40 -10.27
C PRO A 148 -4.56 -9.81 -8.87
N ASP A 149 -5.69 -9.98 -8.18
CA ASP A 149 -5.94 -9.43 -6.84
C ASP A 149 -4.95 -9.96 -5.79
N SER A 150 -4.34 -11.13 -6.04
CA SER A 150 -3.26 -11.68 -5.23
C SER A 150 -2.01 -10.78 -5.13
N ASN A 151 -1.82 -9.85 -6.08
CA ASN A 151 -0.73 -8.87 -6.02
C ASN A 151 -1.01 -7.72 -5.06
N PHE A 152 -2.26 -7.52 -4.66
CA PHE A 152 -2.66 -6.53 -3.66
C PHE A 152 -2.80 -7.13 -2.25
N SER A 153 -2.81 -8.47 -2.11
CA SER A 153 -3.09 -9.15 -0.85
C SER A 153 -2.04 -8.93 0.25
N ALA A 154 -0.77 -8.77 -0.12
CA ALA A 154 0.32 -8.57 0.83
C ALA A 154 0.62 -7.08 1.06
N TRP A 155 0.36 -6.25 0.05
CA TRP A 155 0.54 -4.81 0.04
C TRP A 155 -0.52 -4.21 -0.87
N PRO A 156 -1.49 -3.45 -0.35
CA PRO A 156 -2.65 -3.01 -1.12
C PRO A 156 -2.35 -1.82 -2.06
N ALA A 157 -1.21 -1.88 -2.76
CA ALA A 157 -0.82 -0.92 -3.77
C ALA A 157 0.20 -1.49 -4.75
N ILE A 158 0.32 -0.88 -5.92
CA ILE A 158 1.36 -1.11 -6.92
C ILE A 158 1.93 0.21 -7.41
N SER A 159 3.09 0.15 -8.08
CA SER A 159 3.64 1.32 -8.76
C SER A 159 3.76 1.08 -10.26
N LEU A 160 3.34 2.07 -11.04
CA LEU A 160 3.44 2.11 -12.49
C LEU A 160 4.48 3.15 -12.89
N ARG A 161 5.61 2.73 -13.50
CA ARG A 161 6.70 3.61 -13.89
C ARG A 161 6.84 3.61 -15.40
N ALA A 162 6.88 4.78 -16.00
CA ALA A 162 7.13 4.94 -17.42
C ALA A 162 8.54 4.46 -17.78
N ALA A 163 8.68 3.85 -18.95
CA ALA A 163 9.96 3.43 -19.50
C ALA A 163 10.10 3.72 -20.98
N ASN A 164 11.34 3.92 -21.43
CA ASN A 164 11.75 3.73 -22.81
C ASN A 164 12.53 2.41 -22.87
N VAL A 165 12.10 1.54 -23.76
CA VAL A 165 12.69 0.20 -23.86
C VAL A 165 13.74 0.15 -24.95
N GLY A 166 14.84 -0.52 -24.63
CA GLY A 166 15.92 -0.76 -25.56
C GLY A 166 15.68 -1.93 -26.51
N ILE A 167 16.57 -2.14 -27.45
CA ILE A 167 16.56 -3.33 -28.28
C ILE A 167 17.21 -4.45 -27.46
N LEU A 168 16.46 -5.51 -27.23
CA LEU A 168 16.89 -6.65 -26.41
C LEU A 168 18.30 -7.14 -26.76
N GLY A 169 19.18 -7.19 -25.77
CA GLY A 169 20.58 -7.62 -25.94
C GLY A 169 21.53 -6.59 -26.56
N THR A 170 21.07 -5.37 -26.84
CA THR A 170 21.94 -4.33 -27.46
C THR A 170 21.95 -3.01 -26.70
N THR A 171 20.89 -2.69 -25.95
CA THR A 171 20.73 -1.40 -25.25
C THR A 171 20.04 -1.61 -23.93
N ASN A 172 20.28 -0.71 -22.97
CA ASN A 172 19.63 -0.69 -21.68
C ASN A 172 18.23 -0.06 -21.79
N ASP A 173 17.34 -0.47 -20.90
CA ASP A 173 16.06 0.22 -20.72
C ASP A 173 16.25 1.45 -19.83
N THR A 174 15.43 2.45 -20.07
CA THR A 174 15.43 3.68 -19.27
C THR A 174 14.10 3.84 -18.56
N ALA A 175 14.12 3.95 -17.23
CA ALA A 175 12.97 4.23 -16.39
C ALA A 175 12.88 5.72 -16.04
N GLU A 176 11.66 6.23 -15.84
CA GLU A 176 11.43 7.62 -15.43
C GLU A 176 12.12 7.95 -14.10
N ILE A 177 13.04 8.95 -14.11
CA ILE A 177 13.81 9.34 -12.94
C ILE A 177 12.96 10.01 -11.85
N LYS A 178 11.85 10.68 -12.22
CA LYS A 178 10.96 11.36 -11.26
C LYS A 178 10.12 10.38 -10.43
N GLY A 179 10.15 9.09 -10.79
CA GLY A 179 9.49 8.04 -10.03
C GLY A 179 8.36 7.35 -10.78
N ALA A 180 7.35 6.91 -10.03
CA ALA A 180 6.26 6.09 -10.48
C ALA A 180 4.91 6.57 -9.94
N ALA A 181 3.84 6.36 -10.69
CA ALA A 181 2.48 6.51 -10.20
C ALA A 181 2.19 5.39 -9.20
N TYR A 182 1.89 5.74 -7.95
CA TYR A 182 1.57 4.81 -6.86
C TYR A 182 0.06 4.70 -6.72
N ILE A 183 -0.49 3.54 -6.99
CA ILE A 183 -1.93 3.28 -7.01
C ILE A 183 -2.25 2.26 -5.93
N ALA A 184 -2.96 2.72 -4.90
CA ALA A 184 -3.48 1.88 -3.83
C ALA A 184 -4.92 1.43 -4.15
N THR A 185 -5.37 0.36 -3.50
CA THR A 185 -6.77 -0.10 -3.57
C THR A 185 -7.75 0.94 -3.04
N SER A 186 -7.28 1.78 -2.09
CA SER A 186 -8.00 2.93 -1.52
C SER A 186 -7.86 4.23 -2.32
N SER A 187 -7.14 4.24 -3.46
CA SER A 187 -6.96 5.46 -4.25
C SER A 187 -8.30 6.00 -4.74
N SER A 188 -8.49 7.31 -4.55
CA SER A 188 -9.64 8.01 -5.13
C SER A 188 -9.53 8.01 -6.65
N ASN A 189 -10.65 7.73 -7.34
CA ASN A 189 -10.71 7.78 -8.80
C ASN A 189 -11.06 9.21 -9.29
N ASP A 190 -10.47 10.22 -8.66
CA ASP A 190 -10.70 11.65 -8.94
C ASP A 190 -9.78 12.21 -10.03
N GLY A 191 -8.98 11.36 -10.66
CA GLY A 191 -8.03 11.75 -11.71
C GLY A 191 -6.66 12.19 -11.18
N THR A 192 -6.47 12.25 -9.87
CA THR A 192 -5.16 12.57 -9.28
C THR A 192 -4.23 11.35 -9.27
N CYS A 193 -2.92 11.60 -9.22
CA CYS A 193 -1.89 10.57 -9.09
C CYS A 193 -0.96 10.88 -7.91
N LYS A 194 -0.81 9.95 -6.98
CA LYS A 194 0.28 9.98 -6.01
C LYS A 194 1.55 9.50 -6.72
N VAL A 195 2.54 10.37 -6.87
CA VAL A 195 3.83 10.00 -7.47
C VAL A 195 4.84 9.76 -6.36
N ILE A 196 5.52 8.62 -6.40
CA ILE A 196 6.61 8.27 -5.48
C ILE A 196 7.94 8.28 -6.23
N VAL A 197 8.96 8.91 -5.66
CA VAL A 197 10.28 9.04 -6.31
C VAL A 197 10.96 7.67 -6.41
N ASN A 198 10.91 6.89 -5.34
CA ASN A 198 11.53 5.56 -5.31
C ASN A 198 10.49 4.45 -5.16
N PRO A 199 10.13 3.74 -6.24
CA PRO A 199 9.21 2.62 -6.17
C PRO A 199 9.79 1.38 -5.47
N GLU A 200 11.10 1.34 -5.17
CA GLU A 200 11.71 0.25 -4.41
C GLU A 200 11.49 0.37 -2.90
N THR A 201 11.13 1.57 -2.44
CA THR A 201 10.80 1.86 -1.04
C THR A 201 9.51 2.68 -0.98
N PRO A 202 8.35 2.09 -1.32
CA PRO A 202 7.08 2.80 -1.35
C PRO A 202 6.66 3.24 0.05
N PRO A 203 5.95 4.37 0.17
CA PRO A 203 5.28 4.71 1.42
C PRO A 203 4.18 3.67 1.70
N PRO A 204 3.86 3.42 2.99
CA PRO A 204 2.68 2.61 3.32
C PRO A 204 1.44 3.16 2.60
N PRO A 205 0.55 2.28 2.11
CA PRO A 205 -0.73 2.70 1.54
C PRO A 205 -1.57 3.45 2.58
N ASP A 206 -2.30 4.45 2.12
CA ASP A 206 -3.27 5.12 2.98
C ASP A 206 -4.44 4.16 3.23
N ILE A 207 -4.71 3.84 4.48
CA ILE A 207 -5.79 2.95 4.89
C ILE A 207 -6.95 3.80 5.38
N ASN A 208 -8.12 3.69 4.72
CA ASN A 208 -9.33 4.38 5.14
C ASN A 208 -10.10 3.52 6.15
N ILE A 209 -10.18 3.99 7.38
CA ILE A 209 -10.97 3.36 8.44
C ILE A 209 -12.02 4.35 8.92
N SER A 210 -13.29 4.01 8.74
CA SER A 210 -14.43 4.77 9.27
C SER A 210 -14.76 4.27 10.67
N VAL A 211 -14.99 5.20 11.60
CA VAL A 211 -15.35 4.90 12.99
C VAL A 211 -16.81 5.24 13.21
N SER A 212 -17.57 4.30 13.76
CA SER A 212 -18.93 4.51 14.27
C SER A 212 -18.92 4.33 15.78
N ALA A 213 -19.02 5.44 16.51
CA ALA A 213 -19.11 5.48 17.97
C ALA A 213 -20.44 6.14 18.34
N PRO A 214 -21.32 5.46 19.08
CA PRO A 214 -22.54 6.06 19.58
C PRO A 214 -22.26 6.93 20.81
N ASP A 215 -23.21 7.79 21.18
CA ASP A 215 -23.21 8.43 22.48
C ASP A 215 -23.58 7.40 23.56
N TRP A 216 -22.66 7.16 24.47
CA TRP A 216 -22.84 6.18 25.53
C TRP A 216 -23.48 6.83 26.77
N ASN A 217 -24.64 6.35 27.15
CA ASN A 217 -25.29 6.70 28.41
C ASN A 217 -25.06 5.57 29.41
N LEU A 218 -24.33 5.87 30.49
CA LEU A 218 -23.99 4.90 31.54
C LEU A 218 -25.08 4.77 32.59
N GLY A 219 -26.13 5.60 32.53
CA GLY A 219 -27.17 5.66 33.53
C GLY A 219 -26.70 6.17 34.90
N GLU A 220 -27.37 5.77 35.95
CA GLU A 220 -26.99 6.08 37.34
C GLU A 220 -25.72 5.29 37.73
N LEU A 221 -24.69 6.01 38.16
CA LEU A 221 -23.42 5.40 38.60
C LEU A 221 -23.52 5.04 40.08
N GLN A 222 -23.22 3.78 40.38
CA GLN A 222 -23.19 3.30 41.78
C GLN A 222 -21.97 3.78 42.52
N GLN A 223 -22.10 4.08 43.82
CA GLN A 223 -21.00 4.46 44.68
C GLN A 223 -19.99 3.29 44.77
N GLY A 224 -18.69 3.61 44.73
CA GLY A 224 -17.61 2.64 44.68
C GLY A 224 -17.21 2.27 43.25
N LEU A 225 -16.62 1.09 43.10
CA LEU A 225 -16.20 0.54 41.82
C LEU A 225 -17.36 -0.23 41.19
N SER A 226 -17.73 0.10 39.94
CA SER A 226 -18.79 -0.59 39.20
C SER A 226 -18.49 -0.69 37.73
N ASP A 227 -19.01 -1.74 37.09
CA ASP A 227 -18.87 -2.00 35.67
C ASP A 227 -20.21 -1.82 34.96
N THR A 228 -20.22 -1.00 33.91
CA THR A 228 -21.35 -0.83 32.99
C THR A 228 -20.98 -1.39 31.63
N ARG A 229 -21.52 -2.57 31.25
CA ARG A 229 -21.31 -3.21 29.95
C ARG A 229 -22.46 -2.87 29.01
N LEU A 230 -22.12 -2.28 27.85
CA LEU A 230 -23.07 -1.86 26.83
C LEU A 230 -23.03 -2.84 25.64
N SER A 231 -23.87 -3.88 25.68
CA SER A 231 -23.80 -5.02 24.74
C SER A 231 -24.81 -4.97 23.60
N ARG A 232 -25.65 -3.93 23.51
CA ARG A 232 -26.57 -3.77 22.40
C ARG A 232 -25.82 -3.38 21.13
N ALA A 233 -26.30 -3.81 19.97
CA ALA A 233 -25.65 -3.56 18.68
C ALA A 233 -25.49 -2.06 18.37
N ASP A 234 -26.43 -1.23 18.78
CA ASP A 234 -26.42 0.23 18.63
C ASP A 234 -25.47 0.95 19.61
N GLN A 235 -24.92 0.23 20.58
CA GLN A 235 -23.98 0.74 21.59
C GLN A 235 -22.53 0.34 21.34
N MET A 236 -22.29 -0.49 20.30
CA MET A 236 -20.95 -0.96 19.99
C MET A 236 -20.10 0.11 19.30
N LEU A 237 -18.81 0.12 19.61
CA LEU A 237 -17.81 0.85 18.82
C LEU A 237 -17.42 0.00 17.62
N CYS A 238 -17.66 0.50 16.41
CA CYS A 238 -17.36 -0.25 15.19
C CYS A 238 -16.40 0.50 14.26
N PHE A 239 -15.48 -0.24 13.68
CA PHE A 239 -14.58 0.21 12.63
C PHE A 239 -14.97 -0.48 11.32
N SER A 240 -15.18 0.31 10.27
CA SER A 240 -15.47 -0.18 8.92
C SER A 240 -14.33 0.22 7.98
N TYR A 241 -13.87 -0.70 7.14
CA TYR A 241 -12.69 -0.56 6.29
C TYR A 241 -12.80 -1.50 5.09
N ASP A 242 -11.98 -1.29 4.06
CA ASP A 242 -11.80 -2.30 3.04
C ASP A 242 -10.95 -3.47 3.61
N ALA A 243 -11.46 -4.69 3.50
CA ALA A 243 -10.78 -5.88 4.02
C ALA A 243 -9.40 -6.11 3.38
N ALA A 244 -9.26 -5.72 2.10
CA ALA A 244 -7.97 -5.81 1.39
C ALA A 244 -6.93 -4.84 1.96
N ASP A 245 -7.34 -3.65 2.39
CA ASP A 245 -6.42 -2.62 2.91
C ASP A 245 -5.84 -2.98 4.28
N VAL A 246 -6.54 -3.80 5.07
CA VAL A 246 -6.13 -4.16 6.44
C VAL A 246 -5.49 -5.54 6.53
N GLN A 247 -5.49 -6.30 5.45
CA GLN A 247 -5.00 -7.69 5.42
C GLN A 247 -3.50 -7.77 5.80
N GLY A 248 -3.20 -8.55 6.84
CA GLY A 248 -1.84 -8.72 7.35
C GLY A 248 -1.30 -7.54 8.16
N GLY A 249 -2.04 -6.43 8.23
CA GLY A 249 -1.72 -5.28 9.06
C GLY A 249 -2.02 -5.51 10.54
N LYS A 250 -1.30 -4.78 11.40
CA LYS A 250 -1.58 -4.70 12.84
C LYS A 250 -1.87 -3.26 13.21
N PHE A 251 -2.86 -3.06 14.05
CA PHE A 251 -3.38 -1.75 14.41
C PHE A 251 -3.43 -1.58 15.92
N ILE A 252 -3.04 -0.40 16.40
CA ILE A 252 -3.22 -0.01 17.80
C ILE A 252 -4.42 0.94 17.85
N ILE A 253 -5.42 0.60 18.65
CA ILE A 253 -6.56 1.44 18.94
C ILE A 253 -6.29 2.16 20.24
N GLY A 254 -6.21 3.47 20.19
CA GLY A 254 -6.08 4.35 21.34
C GLY A 254 -7.28 5.27 21.48
N ALA A 255 -7.41 5.90 22.64
CA ALA A 255 -8.34 7.00 22.83
C ALA A 255 -7.71 8.09 23.71
N SER A 256 -7.99 9.33 23.39
CA SER A 256 -7.82 10.48 24.28
C SER A 256 -9.18 10.98 24.75
N ASN A 257 -9.23 11.76 25.81
CA ASN A 257 -10.45 12.34 26.33
C ASN A 257 -10.34 13.86 26.59
N ALA A 258 -11.47 14.53 26.64
CA ALA A 258 -11.50 15.99 26.83
C ALA A 258 -11.10 16.42 28.26
N ASN A 259 -11.39 15.59 29.25
CA ASN A 259 -11.19 15.96 30.67
C ASN A 259 -9.83 15.53 31.26
N GLY A 260 -9.00 14.84 30.44
CA GLY A 260 -7.66 14.40 30.82
C GLY A 260 -7.62 13.04 31.55
N VAL A 261 -6.42 12.52 31.71
CA VAL A 261 -6.14 11.23 32.32
C VAL A 261 -5.37 11.44 33.63
N VAL A 262 -5.88 10.87 34.73
CA VAL A 262 -5.25 10.91 36.05
C VAL A 262 -5.13 9.45 36.57
N ASN A 263 -3.95 9.03 37.03
CA ASN A 263 -3.69 7.69 37.52
C ASN A 263 -4.17 6.57 36.55
N ASN A 264 -3.90 6.75 35.28
CA ASN A 264 -4.31 5.84 34.20
C ASN A 264 -5.83 5.60 34.14
N ARG A 265 -6.61 6.67 34.37
CA ARG A 265 -8.08 6.68 34.26
C ARG A 265 -8.54 7.97 33.59
N TYR A 266 -9.49 7.88 32.71
CA TYR A 266 -10.25 8.99 32.18
C TYR A 266 -11.10 9.64 33.26
N GLN A 267 -11.59 10.86 33.04
CA GLN A 267 -12.37 11.62 34.02
C GLN A 267 -13.73 12.02 33.41
N LEU A 268 -14.84 11.49 33.94
CA LEU A 268 -16.13 12.13 33.76
C LEU A 268 -16.16 13.39 34.62
N ARG A 269 -16.58 14.51 34.08
CA ARG A 269 -16.62 15.79 34.78
C ARG A 269 -18.06 16.26 34.93
N HIS A 270 -18.40 16.76 36.11
CA HIS A 270 -19.73 17.31 36.42
C HIS A 270 -19.99 18.55 35.59
N LEU A 271 -21.18 18.66 34.97
CA LEU A 271 -21.51 19.71 34.02
C LEU A 271 -21.52 21.13 34.62
N SER A 272 -21.92 21.27 35.88
CA SER A 272 -22.02 22.58 36.55
C SER A 272 -20.94 22.82 37.62
N ASP A 273 -20.11 21.81 37.97
CA ASP A 273 -19.06 21.91 38.96
C ASP A 273 -17.80 21.18 38.47
N THR A 274 -16.94 21.85 37.76
CA THR A 274 -15.77 21.25 37.09
C THR A 274 -14.71 20.70 38.06
N THR A 275 -14.85 20.91 39.37
CA THR A 275 -13.99 20.32 40.42
C THR A 275 -14.39 18.88 40.76
N GLN A 276 -15.62 18.52 40.44
CA GLN A 276 -16.16 17.17 40.69
C GLN A 276 -15.91 16.28 39.51
N VAL A 277 -15.27 15.14 39.76
CA VAL A 277 -14.88 14.16 38.72
C VAL A 277 -15.17 12.73 39.17
N VAL A 278 -15.49 11.87 38.22
CA VAL A 278 -15.62 10.43 38.42
C VAL A 278 -14.60 9.74 37.51
N PRO A 279 -13.55 9.10 38.06
CA PRO A 279 -12.57 8.37 37.29
C PRO A 279 -13.18 7.12 36.63
N TYR A 280 -12.76 6.82 35.39
CA TYR A 280 -13.22 5.61 34.71
C TYR A 280 -12.14 5.01 33.81
N ARG A 281 -12.31 3.75 33.46
CA ARG A 281 -11.58 3.03 32.40
C ARG A 281 -12.57 2.49 31.37
N LEU A 282 -12.09 2.33 30.15
CA LEU A 282 -12.87 1.72 29.06
C LEU A 282 -12.18 0.44 28.61
N THR A 283 -12.92 -0.65 28.63
CA THR A 283 -12.51 -1.93 28.05
C THR A 283 -13.35 -2.17 26.79
N LEU A 284 -12.70 -2.48 25.66
CA LEU A 284 -13.32 -2.79 24.39
C LEU A 284 -13.10 -4.28 24.09
N ASP A 285 -14.19 -5.04 23.90
CA ASP A 285 -14.18 -6.49 23.73
C ASP A 285 -14.80 -6.84 22.36
N SER A 286 -13.99 -7.43 21.45
CA SER A 286 -14.45 -7.93 20.16
C SER A 286 -14.82 -9.41 20.16
N GLY A 287 -14.76 -10.08 21.33
CA GLY A 287 -14.89 -11.52 21.47
C GLY A 287 -13.58 -12.29 21.25
N SER A 288 -12.69 -11.81 20.38
CA SER A 288 -11.36 -12.39 20.14
C SER A 288 -10.22 -11.55 20.73
N THR A 289 -10.46 -10.27 20.98
CA THR A 289 -9.45 -9.31 21.44
C THR A 289 -10.04 -8.36 22.47
N LEU A 290 -9.26 -8.10 23.54
CA LEU A 290 -9.58 -7.20 24.61
C LEU A 290 -8.62 -6.00 24.60
N ILE A 291 -9.14 -4.78 24.56
CA ILE A 291 -8.39 -3.53 24.61
C ILE A 291 -8.74 -2.82 25.90
N LYS A 292 -7.73 -2.43 26.67
CA LYS A 292 -7.91 -1.65 27.91
C LYS A 292 -7.38 -0.24 27.70
N LEU A 293 -8.23 0.75 27.89
CA LEU A 293 -7.93 2.17 27.74
C LEU A 293 -7.98 2.89 29.07
N PRO A 294 -7.15 3.90 29.29
CA PRO A 294 -6.37 4.67 28.32
C PRO A 294 -5.01 4.05 27.92
N ASP A 295 -4.52 3.02 28.56
CA ASP A 295 -3.18 2.49 28.33
C ASP A 295 -3.25 1.22 27.47
N ASN A 296 -3.27 1.43 26.14
CA ASN A 296 -3.19 0.33 25.17
C ASN A 296 -1.97 0.48 24.24
N SER A 297 -1.06 -0.48 24.33
CA SER A 297 0.08 -0.64 23.41
C SER A 297 -0.03 -1.88 22.53
N ASN A 298 -1.07 -2.70 22.72
CA ASN A 298 -1.24 -3.96 22.03
C ASN A 298 -1.80 -3.73 20.63
N ALA A 299 -1.08 -4.25 19.65
CA ALA A 299 -1.53 -4.23 18.26
C ALA A 299 -2.38 -5.48 17.98
N LEU A 300 -3.49 -5.28 17.27
CA LEU A 300 -4.43 -6.32 16.86
C LEU A 300 -4.63 -6.32 15.35
N PRO A 301 -4.92 -7.46 14.74
CA PRO A 301 -5.40 -7.49 13.35
C PRO A 301 -6.86 -7.02 13.31
N LEU A 302 -7.23 -6.30 12.27
CA LEU A 302 -8.62 -6.07 11.93
C LEU A 302 -9.15 -7.23 11.09
N GLY A 303 -10.41 -7.62 11.29
CA GLY A 303 -10.98 -8.81 10.66
C GLY A 303 -11.19 -8.67 9.15
N GLY A 304 -11.11 -9.78 8.41
CA GLY A 304 -11.31 -9.81 6.95
C GLY A 304 -12.75 -9.57 6.47
N ALA A 305 -13.69 -9.30 7.38
CA ALA A 305 -15.09 -9.04 7.05
C ALA A 305 -15.40 -7.56 6.70
N GLY A 306 -14.38 -6.68 6.65
CA GLY A 306 -14.55 -5.25 6.36
C GLY A 306 -15.14 -4.45 7.52
N ARG A 307 -15.41 -5.09 8.66
CA ARG A 307 -15.94 -4.45 9.87
C ARG A 307 -15.49 -5.21 11.12
N THR A 308 -15.07 -4.46 12.14
CA THR A 308 -14.78 -5.00 13.48
C THR A 308 -15.48 -4.15 14.52
N CYS A 309 -16.29 -4.79 15.39
CA CYS A 309 -17.04 -4.12 16.43
C CYS A 309 -16.57 -4.59 17.81
N PHE A 310 -16.66 -3.68 18.78
CA PHE A 310 -16.26 -3.90 20.17
C PHE A 310 -17.42 -3.58 21.09
N ILE A 311 -17.65 -4.43 22.08
CA ILE A 311 -18.56 -4.19 23.19
C ILE A 311 -17.82 -3.35 24.23
N PRO A 312 -18.23 -2.11 24.52
CA PRO A 312 -17.58 -1.31 25.56
C PRO A 312 -18.05 -1.72 26.96
N THR A 313 -17.11 -1.74 27.88
CA THR A 313 -17.37 -1.85 29.33
C THR A 313 -16.68 -0.68 30.01
N PHE A 314 -17.45 0.13 30.72
CA PHE A 314 -16.96 1.26 31.50
C PHE A 314 -16.83 0.83 32.97
N THR A 315 -15.62 0.88 33.51
CA THR A 315 -15.36 0.66 34.93
C THR A 315 -15.23 2.01 35.59
N THR A 316 -16.24 2.43 36.36
CA THR A 316 -16.29 3.73 37.06
C THR A 316 -15.98 3.58 38.53
N GLU A 317 -15.40 4.61 39.14
CA GLU A 317 -15.09 4.67 40.58
C GLU A 317 -15.68 5.92 41.20
N VAL A 318 -16.87 5.80 41.79
CA VAL A 318 -17.60 6.93 42.40
C VAL A 318 -17.21 7.06 43.89
N GLY A 319 -16.51 8.17 44.21
CA GLY A 319 -16.11 8.46 45.59
C GLY A 319 -17.30 8.87 46.49
N LYS A 320 -17.18 8.71 47.79
CA LYS A 320 -18.22 9.05 48.76
C LYS A 320 -18.59 10.55 48.81
N ALA A 321 -17.69 11.41 48.41
CA ALA A 321 -17.86 12.87 48.40
C ALA A 321 -18.21 13.44 47.02
N VAL A 322 -18.50 12.59 46.07
CA VAL A 322 -18.85 13.02 44.69
C VAL A 322 -20.28 13.60 44.75
N LYS A 323 -20.43 14.80 44.17
CA LYS A 323 -21.72 15.52 44.14
C LYS A 323 -22.69 14.84 43.16
N GLU A 324 -23.97 14.80 43.50
CA GLU A 324 -25.03 14.37 42.59
C GLU A 324 -25.13 15.33 41.41
N GLY A 325 -25.46 14.80 40.24
CA GLY A 325 -25.67 15.57 39.01
C GLY A 325 -25.20 14.85 37.76
N ASP A 326 -25.22 15.55 36.63
CA ASP A 326 -24.83 15.01 35.35
C ASP A 326 -23.31 15.15 35.12
N TYR A 327 -22.69 14.08 34.66
CA TYR A 327 -21.26 13.99 34.34
C TYR A 327 -21.07 13.61 32.89
N SER A 328 -20.10 14.22 32.23
CA SER A 328 -19.79 13.91 30.83
C SER A 328 -18.29 13.88 30.54
N ASP A 329 -17.94 13.21 29.49
CA ASP A 329 -16.62 13.26 28.85
C ASP A 329 -16.76 13.06 27.34
N VAL A 330 -15.75 13.45 26.58
CA VAL A 330 -15.68 13.21 25.14
C VAL A 330 -14.44 12.38 24.85
N LEU A 331 -14.64 11.20 24.27
CA LEU A 331 -13.56 10.31 23.83
C LEU A 331 -13.28 10.51 22.33
N THR A 332 -12.01 10.69 21.99
CA THR A 332 -11.52 10.72 20.62
C THR A 332 -10.68 9.48 20.35
N PHE A 333 -11.17 8.59 19.47
CA PHE A 333 -10.49 7.36 19.11
C PHE A 333 -9.44 7.62 18.01
N THR A 334 -8.28 6.99 18.16
CA THR A 334 -7.20 7.00 17.17
C THR A 334 -6.84 5.57 16.81
N ILE A 335 -6.55 5.35 15.52
CA ILE A 335 -6.05 4.08 15.02
C ILE A 335 -4.70 4.36 14.37
N THR A 336 -3.68 3.62 14.80
CA THR A 336 -2.35 3.71 14.22
C THR A 336 -1.91 2.36 13.70
N THR A 337 -1.30 2.32 12.52
CA THR A 337 -0.66 1.13 11.98
C THR A 337 0.61 0.84 12.78
N LYS A 338 0.82 -0.44 13.13
CA LYS A 338 2.09 -0.89 13.69
C LYS A 338 2.88 -1.59 12.59
N SER A 339 3.96 -0.96 12.16
CA SER A 339 4.98 -1.55 11.29
C SER A 339 5.77 -2.65 12.00
#